data_205ce0342e01e2111615c1ff69df80fa
#
_entry.id   205ce0342e01e2111615c1ff69df80fa
#
_cell.length_a   1.000
_cell.length_b   1.000
_cell.length_c   1.000
_cell.angle_alpha   90.00
_cell.angle_beta   90.00
_cell.angle_gamma   90.00
#
_symmetry.space_group_name_H-M   'P 1'
#
loop_
_entity.id
_entity.type
_entity.pdbx_description
1 polymer ?
#
loop_
_entity_poly.entity_id
_entity_poly.type
_entity_poly.pdbx_seq_one_letter_code
_entity_poly.pdbx_strand_id
1 'polypeptide(L)'
;MGKNTFQQVLSFGKWPYHKPLFVLSNRLIEIPENLIGKAEIINGEITKVNKDLNKQGFKNLYVDGGQTIHSFLKEDLIDEIIITRVPILLGDGIPLFHKLNQTLNFKHVKTEIYNNGLVKSHYTRMR
;
A
#
# COMPACT_ATOMS: atom_id res chain seq x y z
N MET A 1 -4.27 -3.46 -2.10
CA MET A 1 -3.37 -4.17 -1.16
C MET A 1 -3.04 -5.57 -1.64
N GLY A 2 -1.99 -6.20 -1.09
CA GLY A 2 -1.66 -7.58 -1.38
C GLY A 2 -2.53 -8.57 -0.61
N LYS A 3 -2.47 -9.84 -1.02
CA LYS A 3 -3.21 -10.95 -0.41
C LYS A 3 -2.97 -11.10 1.09
N ASN A 4 -1.71 -11.07 1.53
CA ASN A 4 -1.36 -11.28 2.95
C ASN A 4 -1.95 -10.17 3.84
N THR A 5 -1.87 -8.93 3.39
CA THR A 5 -2.48 -7.78 4.07
C THR A 5 -4.00 -7.91 4.13
N PHE A 6 -4.63 -8.33 3.03
CA PHE A 6 -6.07 -8.59 3.00
C PHE A 6 -6.50 -9.66 4.00
N GLN A 7 -5.80 -10.79 4.06
CA GLN A 7 -6.07 -11.85 5.02
C GLN A 7 -5.91 -11.38 6.47
N GLN A 8 -4.91 -10.56 6.74
CA GLN A 8 -4.70 -9.97 8.06
C GLN A 8 -5.86 -9.03 8.45
N VAL A 9 -6.32 -8.20 7.54
CA VAL A 9 -7.47 -7.30 7.77
C VAL A 9 -8.75 -8.10 8.02
N LEU A 10 -8.97 -9.20 7.31
CA LEU A 10 -10.11 -10.08 7.57
C LEU A 10 -10.10 -10.65 8.99
N SER A 11 -8.92 -10.88 9.58
CA SER A 11 -8.78 -11.40 10.94
C SER A 11 -9.19 -10.39 12.03
N PHE A 12 -9.33 -9.10 11.70
CA PHE A 12 -9.73 -8.06 12.66
C PHE A 12 -11.20 -8.13 13.09
N GLY A 13 -12.02 -8.94 12.42
CA GLY A 13 -13.42 -9.15 12.75
C GLY A 13 -14.38 -8.05 12.30
N LYS A 14 -13.88 -6.94 11.76
CA LYS A 14 -14.68 -5.88 11.15
C LYS A 14 -13.98 -5.31 9.91
N TRP A 15 -14.78 -4.84 8.96
CA TRP A 15 -14.27 -4.21 7.74
C TRP A 15 -14.05 -2.71 7.94
N PRO A 16 -12.80 -2.21 7.91
CA PRO A 16 -12.50 -0.82 8.25
C PRO A 16 -12.61 0.14 7.06
N TYR A 17 -12.84 -0.36 5.84
CA TYR A 17 -12.77 0.45 4.64
C TYR A 17 -14.14 0.88 4.14
N HIS A 18 -14.24 2.14 3.69
CA HIS A 18 -15.45 2.72 3.08
C HIS A 18 -15.33 2.91 1.56
N LYS A 19 -14.14 2.72 1.01
CA LYS A 19 -13.84 2.86 -0.40
C LYS A 19 -13.67 1.49 -1.07
N PRO A 20 -13.83 1.39 -2.40
CA PRO A 20 -13.54 0.17 -3.12
C PRO A 20 -12.12 -0.32 -2.84
N LEU A 21 -11.99 -1.61 -2.62
CA LEU A 21 -10.72 -2.26 -2.33
C LEU A 21 -10.36 -3.24 -3.44
N PHE A 22 -9.13 -3.19 -3.89
CA PHE A 22 -8.56 -4.14 -4.85
C PHE A 22 -7.46 -4.95 -4.18
N VAL A 23 -7.58 -6.27 -4.28
CA VAL A 23 -6.60 -7.22 -3.75
C VAL A 23 -5.75 -7.74 -4.90
N LEU A 24 -4.47 -7.42 -4.88
CA LEU A 24 -3.49 -7.91 -5.85
C LEU A 24 -3.09 -9.34 -5.48
N SER A 25 -3.46 -10.30 -6.30
CA SER A 25 -3.10 -11.69 -6.12
C SER A 25 -3.09 -12.43 -7.45
N ASN A 26 -2.01 -13.17 -7.73
CA ASN A 26 -1.92 -14.09 -8.86
C ASN A 26 -2.54 -15.46 -8.55
N ARG A 27 -2.99 -15.67 -7.32
CA ARG A 27 -3.68 -16.89 -6.87
C ARG A 27 -5.15 -16.59 -6.67
N LEU A 28 -5.99 -17.58 -6.92
CA LEU A 28 -7.39 -17.51 -6.54
C LEU A 28 -7.48 -17.48 -5.01
N ILE A 29 -8.09 -16.41 -4.51
CA ILE A 29 -8.48 -16.27 -3.10
C ILE A 29 -9.98 -16.02 -3.06
N GLU A 30 -10.60 -16.45 -1.98
CA GLU A 30 -12.03 -16.28 -1.80
C GLU A 30 -12.34 -14.92 -1.16
N ILE A 31 -13.28 -14.19 -1.75
CA ILE A 31 -13.84 -12.99 -1.15
C ILE A 31 -15.05 -13.40 -0.31
N PRO A 32 -15.07 -13.11 1.00
CA PRO A 32 -16.23 -13.38 1.84
C PRO A 32 -17.51 -12.75 1.26
N GLU A 33 -18.63 -13.44 1.42
CA GLU A 33 -19.92 -13.01 0.84
C GLU A 33 -20.31 -11.58 1.25
N ASN A 34 -20.06 -11.21 2.50
CA ASN A 34 -20.35 -9.85 3.01
C ASN A 34 -19.46 -8.76 2.39
N LEU A 35 -18.42 -9.11 1.66
CA LEU A 35 -17.51 -8.18 1.00
C LEU A 35 -17.64 -8.17 -0.52
N ILE A 36 -18.55 -8.96 -1.09
CA ILE A 36 -18.86 -8.92 -2.52
C ILE A 36 -19.35 -7.51 -2.87
N GLY A 37 -18.76 -6.90 -3.90
CA GLY A 37 -19.00 -5.52 -4.28
C GLY A 37 -18.19 -4.48 -3.50
N LYS A 38 -17.52 -4.86 -2.42
CA LYS A 38 -16.62 -3.98 -1.63
C LYS A 38 -15.15 -4.28 -1.87
N ALA A 39 -14.82 -5.53 -2.13
CA ALA A 39 -13.48 -5.98 -2.45
C ALA A 39 -13.47 -6.81 -3.74
N GLU A 40 -12.47 -6.62 -4.57
CA GLU A 40 -12.29 -7.30 -5.84
C GLU A 40 -10.85 -7.78 -5.97
N ILE A 41 -10.67 -8.99 -6.51
CA ILE A 41 -9.35 -9.52 -6.80
C ILE A 41 -8.92 -9.08 -8.18
N ILE A 42 -7.71 -8.52 -8.26
CA ILE A 42 -7.06 -8.18 -9.53
C ILE A 42 -5.69 -8.85 -9.61
N ASN A 43 -5.28 -9.17 -10.82
CA ASN A 43 -3.98 -9.77 -11.10
C ASN A 43 -3.33 -9.13 -12.33
N GLY A 44 -2.06 -9.47 -12.55
CA GLY A 44 -1.28 -9.00 -13.67
C GLY A 44 -0.16 -8.06 -13.27
N GLU A 45 0.51 -7.54 -14.29
CA GLU A 45 1.61 -6.59 -14.10
C GLU A 45 1.10 -5.27 -13.50
N ILE A 46 1.89 -4.70 -12.60
CA ILE A 46 1.53 -3.49 -11.85
C ILE A 46 1.23 -2.30 -12.77
N THR A 47 2.01 -2.12 -13.83
CA THR A 47 1.80 -1.06 -14.82
C THR A 47 0.46 -1.19 -15.53
N LYS A 48 0.07 -2.41 -15.88
CA LYS A 48 -1.24 -2.69 -16.49
C LYS A 48 -2.37 -2.47 -15.50
N VAL A 49 -2.24 -3.02 -14.30
CA VAL A 49 -3.22 -2.85 -13.22
C VAL A 49 -3.47 -1.36 -12.95
N ASN A 50 -2.40 -0.57 -12.83
CA ASN A 50 -2.51 0.87 -12.61
C ASN A 50 -3.26 1.58 -13.74
N LYS A 51 -2.96 1.24 -15.00
CA LYS A 51 -3.67 1.79 -16.17
C LYS A 51 -5.15 1.42 -16.20
N ASP A 52 -5.47 0.16 -15.91
CA ASP A 52 -6.85 -0.33 -15.93
C ASP A 52 -7.69 0.32 -14.83
N LEU A 53 -7.16 0.47 -13.62
CA LEU A 53 -7.83 1.19 -12.54
C LEU A 53 -8.04 2.67 -12.88
N ASN A 54 -7.04 3.31 -13.49
CA ASN A 54 -7.14 4.68 -13.97
C ASN A 54 -8.26 4.87 -15.01
N LYS A 55 -8.39 3.92 -15.95
CA LYS A 55 -9.48 3.91 -16.94
C LYS A 55 -10.87 3.76 -16.31
N GLN A 56 -10.96 3.02 -15.21
CA GLN A 56 -12.19 2.88 -14.42
C GLN A 56 -12.54 4.13 -13.60
N GLY A 57 -11.69 5.16 -13.62
CA GLY A 57 -11.93 6.42 -12.91
C GLY A 57 -11.20 6.55 -11.57
N PHE A 58 -10.44 5.53 -11.14
CA PHE A 58 -9.65 5.59 -9.91
C PHE A 58 -8.35 6.37 -10.15
N LYS A 59 -8.37 7.66 -9.86
CA LYS A 59 -7.23 8.56 -10.08
C LYS A 59 -6.24 8.58 -8.92
N ASN A 60 -6.70 8.26 -7.72
CA ASN A 60 -5.88 8.19 -6.52
C ASN A 60 -5.97 6.79 -5.93
N LEU A 61 -4.85 6.12 -5.81
CA LEU A 61 -4.76 4.77 -5.25
C LEU A 61 -4.00 4.83 -3.93
N TYR A 62 -4.59 4.27 -2.88
CA TYR A 62 -3.88 4.02 -1.63
C TYR A 62 -3.28 2.62 -1.67
N VAL A 63 -1.96 2.55 -1.76
CA VAL A 63 -1.22 1.29 -1.88
C VAL A 63 -0.79 0.83 -0.49
N ASP A 64 -1.19 -0.37 -0.10
CA ASP A 64 -0.92 -0.93 1.22
C ASP A 64 -0.32 -2.35 1.11
N GLY A 65 0.53 -2.69 2.08
CA GLY A 65 1.25 -3.96 2.13
C GLY A 65 2.65 -3.86 1.54
N GLY A 66 3.66 -4.32 2.30
CA GLY A 66 5.07 -4.11 1.97
C GLY A 66 5.48 -4.62 0.58
N GLN A 67 5.06 -5.83 0.21
CA GLN A 67 5.38 -6.39 -1.12
C GLN A 67 4.69 -5.63 -2.25
N THR A 68 3.43 -5.22 -2.04
CA THR A 68 2.68 -4.43 -3.04
C THR A 68 3.31 -3.06 -3.21
N ILE A 69 3.61 -2.36 -2.13
CA ILE A 69 4.31 -1.07 -2.16
C ILE A 69 5.64 -1.20 -2.91
N HIS A 70 6.41 -2.25 -2.62
CA HIS A 70 7.67 -2.49 -3.29
C HIS A 70 7.52 -2.69 -4.80
N SER A 71 6.48 -3.43 -5.23
CA SER A 71 6.19 -3.62 -6.65
C SER A 71 5.85 -2.30 -7.36
N PHE A 72 5.08 -1.42 -6.72
CA PHE A 72 4.81 -0.08 -7.25
C PHE A 72 6.06 0.82 -7.26
N LEU A 73 6.92 0.72 -6.25
CA LEU A 73 8.19 1.47 -6.21
C LEU A 73 9.16 1.04 -7.32
N LYS A 74 9.22 -0.25 -7.64
CA LYS A 74 10.05 -0.76 -8.76
C LYS A 74 9.68 -0.13 -10.09
N GLU A 75 8.41 0.11 -10.31
CA GLU A 75 7.87 0.71 -11.54
C GLU A 75 7.75 2.24 -11.47
N ASP A 76 8.28 2.85 -10.39
CA ASP A 76 8.21 4.30 -10.13
C ASP A 76 6.78 4.88 -10.20
N LEU A 77 5.83 4.13 -9.64
CA LEU A 77 4.39 4.47 -9.65
C LEU A 77 3.89 5.06 -8.32
N ILE A 78 4.77 5.34 -7.39
CA ILE A 78 4.43 5.96 -6.11
C ILE A 78 4.70 7.47 -6.19
N ASP A 79 3.66 8.27 -6.02
CA ASP A 79 3.76 9.73 -6.04
C ASP A 79 3.98 10.33 -4.65
N GLU A 80 3.40 9.69 -3.63
CA GLU A 80 3.48 10.14 -2.24
C GLU A 80 3.77 8.99 -1.30
N ILE A 81 4.58 9.25 -0.29
CA ILE A 81 4.87 8.30 0.79
C ILE A 81 4.57 8.96 2.13
N ILE A 82 3.78 8.28 2.96
CA ILE A 82 3.55 8.68 4.34
C ILE A 82 4.10 7.57 5.24
N ILE A 83 5.07 7.91 6.06
CA ILE A 83 5.73 6.96 6.98
C ILE A 83 5.51 7.43 8.41
N THR A 84 5.00 6.54 9.25
CA THR A 84 4.92 6.77 10.68
C THR A 84 5.97 5.92 11.38
N ARG A 85 6.91 6.58 12.06
CA ARG A 85 7.94 5.92 12.85
C ARG A 85 7.50 5.79 14.29
N VAL A 86 7.59 4.56 14.80
CA VAL A 86 7.31 4.22 16.19
C VAL A 86 8.61 4.32 16.99
N PRO A 87 8.62 4.86 18.23
CA PRO A 87 9.83 5.06 19.03
C PRO A 87 10.29 3.76 19.71
N ILE A 88 10.52 2.71 18.94
CA ILE A 88 11.04 1.42 19.42
C ILE A 88 12.15 0.92 18.49
N LEU A 89 13.02 0.08 19.05
CA LEU A 89 13.92 -0.75 18.26
C LEU A 89 13.37 -2.17 18.27
N LEU A 90 12.94 -2.63 17.09
CA LEU A 90 12.25 -3.92 16.98
C LEU A 90 13.19 -5.12 17.21
N GLY A 91 14.48 -4.92 17.01
CA GLY A 91 15.49 -5.97 17.07
C GLY A 91 15.62 -6.75 15.77
N ASP A 92 14.55 -7.39 15.34
CA ASP A 92 14.46 -8.10 14.06
C ASP A 92 13.10 -7.87 13.41
N GLY A 93 13.00 -8.01 12.10
CA GLY A 93 11.75 -7.82 11.38
C GLY A 93 11.91 -7.78 9.88
N ILE A 94 10.80 -7.58 9.18
CA ILE A 94 10.78 -7.46 7.72
C ILE A 94 11.11 -6.01 7.34
N PRO A 95 12.12 -5.76 6.48
CA PRO A 95 12.42 -4.43 6.00
C PRO A 95 11.22 -3.79 5.29
N LEU A 96 10.96 -2.50 5.56
CA LEU A 96 9.91 -1.76 4.87
C LEU A 96 10.23 -1.56 3.38
N PHE A 97 11.51 -1.27 3.08
CA PHE A 97 11.98 -1.08 1.71
C PHE A 97 12.99 -2.15 1.34
N HIS A 98 12.84 -2.68 0.13
CA HIS A 98 13.76 -3.66 -0.45
C HIS A 98 14.61 -3.01 -1.56
N LYS A 99 15.53 -3.80 -2.13
CA LYS A 99 16.41 -3.34 -3.22
C LYS A 99 15.58 -2.86 -4.42
N LEU A 100 15.86 -1.65 -4.89
CA LEU A 100 15.34 -1.08 -6.12
C LEU A 100 16.44 -1.07 -7.20
N ASN A 101 16.03 -0.99 -8.46
CA ASN A 101 16.94 -0.92 -9.59
C ASN A 101 17.59 0.46 -9.74
N GLN A 102 16.99 1.48 -9.14
CA GLN A 102 17.45 2.87 -9.21
C GLN A 102 17.12 3.61 -7.91
N THR A 103 17.80 4.72 -7.70
CA THR A 103 17.48 5.63 -6.60
C THR A 103 16.22 6.44 -6.97
N LEU A 104 15.25 6.50 -6.06
CA LEU A 104 14.06 7.33 -6.18
C LEU A 104 14.19 8.51 -5.21
N ASN A 105 14.15 9.73 -5.74
CA ASN A 105 14.25 10.93 -4.93
C ASN A 105 12.88 11.45 -4.51
N PHE A 106 12.76 11.81 -3.25
CA PHE A 106 11.55 12.37 -2.66
C PHE A 106 11.86 13.69 -1.97
N LYS A 107 10.91 14.62 -2.05
CA LYS A 107 10.95 15.88 -1.31
C LYS A 107 10.12 15.72 -0.04
N HIS A 108 10.69 16.09 1.10
CA HIS A 108 9.96 16.18 2.35
C HIS A 108 8.92 17.31 2.28
N VAL A 109 7.68 17.03 2.68
CA VAL A 109 6.58 17.97 2.69
C VAL A 109 6.32 18.48 4.10
N LYS A 110 6.07 17.56 5.04
CA LYS A 110 5.81 17.90 6.44
C LYS A 110 6.09 16.73 7.37
N THR A 111 6.27 17.04 8.64
CA THR A 111 6.38 16.06 9.72
C THR A 111 5.45 16.47 10.87
N GLU A 112 4.72 15.50 11.39
CA GLU A 112 3.85 15.65 12.57
C GLU A 112 4.40 14.78 13.71
N ILE A 113 4.52 15.37 14.89
CA ILE A 113 4.98 14.70 16.11
C ILE A 113 3.78 14.56 17.04
N TYR A 114 3.51 13.33 17.47
CA TYR A 114 2.39 13.00 18.35
C TYR A 114 2.86 12.84 19.80
N ASN A 115 1.97 13.10 20.78
CA ASN A 115 2.28 13.02 22.21
C ASN A 115 2.73 11.63 22.66
N ASN A 116 2.33 10.58 21.95
CA ASN A 116 2.75 9.19 22.20
C ASN A 116 4.12 8.83 21.59
N GLY A 117 4.85 9.81 21.05
CA GLY A 117 6.17 9.61 20.44
C GLY A 117 6.17 9.16 18.98
N LEU A 118 5.02 8.97 18.37
CA LEU A 118 4.94 8.68 16.93
C LEU A 118 5.36 9.91 16.11
N VAL A 119 6.12 9.67 15.05
CA VAL A 119 6.55 10.72 14.11
C VAL A 119 6.09 10.33 12.71
N LYS A 120 5.17 11.10 12.14
CA LYS A 120 4.62 10.90 10.80
C LYS A 120 5.21 11.89 9.82
N SER A 121 5.87 11.40 8.78
CA SER A 121 6.48 12.22 7.73
C SER A 121 5.85 11.93 6.38
N HIS A 122 5.62 12.99 5.63
CA HIS A 122 5.04 12.98 4.30
C HIS A 122 6.08 13.43 3.27
N TYR A 123 6.19 12.69 2.19
CA TYR A 123 7.13 12.95 1.09
C TYR A 123 6.42 12.85 -0.24
N THR A 124 6.84 13.66 -1.21
CA THR A 124 6.38 13.60 -2.61
C THR A 124 7.52 13.21 -3.54
N ARG A 125 7.19 12.42 -4.56
CA ARG A 125 8.16 11.95 -5.55
C ARG A 125 8.68 13.11 -6.39
N MET A 126 9.99 13.16 -6.59
CA MET A 126 10.67 14.11 -7.47
C MET A 126 11.04 13.38 -8.76
N ARG A 127 10.37 13.71 -9.85
CA ARG A 127 10.68 13.17 -11.19
C ARG A 127 11.28 14.23 -12.07
#